data_30dc535af82b80b7fb23e1488911fe6f
#
_entry.id   30dc535af82b80b7fb23e1488911fe6f
#
_cell.length_a   1.000
_cell.length_b   1.000
_cell.length_c   1.000
_cell.angle_alpha   90.00
_cell.angle_beta   90.00
_cell.angle_gamma   90.00
#
_symmetry.space_group_name_H-M   'P 1'
#
loop_
_entity.id
_entity.type
_entity.pdbx_description
1 polymer ?
#
loop_
_entity_poly.entity_id
_entity_poly.type
_entity_poly.pdbx_seq_one_letter_code
_entity_poly.pdbx_strand_id
1 'polypeptide(L)'
;MEKIEIFVIDAPWEQRKGGLRKIRKHQGRELDYETISVPGIFGLLERDIFPLAESNHCIFMWTTERYLSECEAEMSKRGYRRHCRMVWNKLNGVAPAFTVRFAHEYLLWFYKEKLL
;
A
#
# COMPACT_ATOMS: atom_id res chain seq x y z
N MET A 1 3.97 -24.58 13.62
CA MET A 1 3.09 -23.63 12.90
C MET A 1 3.54 -23.55 11.47
N GLU A 2 2.59 -23.68 10.56
CA GLU A 2 2.90 -23.55 9.15
C GLU A 2 3.30 -22.11 8.82
N LYS A 3 4.27 -21.99 7.94
CA LYS A 3 4.72 -20.70 7.46
C LYS A 3 4.00 -20.34 6.17
N ILE A 4 3.98 -19.05 5.87
CA ILE A 4 3.23 -18.51 4.74
C ILE A 4 4.19 -18.12 3.62
N GLU A 5 3.87 -18.55 2.40
CA GLU A 5 4.70 -18.26 1.22
C GLU A 5 4.24 -17.03 0.44
N ILE A 6 2.96 -16.70 0.51
CA ILE A 6 2.39 -15.58 -0.27
C ILE A 6 1.50 -14.75 0.63
N PHE A 7 1.75 -13.44 0.63
CA PHE A 7 0.91 -12.49 1.35
C PHE A 7 0.31 -11.51 0.35
N VAL A 8 -0.93 -11.12 0.62
CA VAL A 8 -1.55 -9.97 -0.04
C VAL A 8 -1.84 -8.96 1.05
N ILE A 9 -1.28 -7.77 0.91
CA ILE A 9 -1.40 -6.72 1.91
C ILE A 9 -2.12 -5.53 1.31
N ASP A 10 -3.18 -5.10 1.98
CA ASP A 10 -3.93 -3.90 1.63
C ASP A 10 -4.02 -3.04 2.89
N ALA A 11 -2.99 -2.23 3.10
CA ALA A 11 -2.85 -1.46 4.32
C ALA A 11 -3.71 -0.20 4.32
N PRO A 12 -4.15 0.24 5.50
CA PRO A 12 -4.97 1.46 5.61
C PRO A 12 -4.09 2.71 5.61
N TRP A 13 -3.51 3.02 4.44
CA TRP A 13 -2.64 4.18 4.26
C TRP A 13 -3.36 5.47 4.63
N GLU A 14 -2.64 6.40 5.27
CA GLU A 14 -3.19 7.72 5.54
C GLU A 14 -3.52 8.43 4.24
N GLN A 15 -4.68 9.07 4.21
CA GLN A 15 -5.11 9.81 3.05
C GLN A 15 -5.37 11.25 3.43
N ARG A 16 -4.78 12.16 2.64
CA ARG A 16 -5.10 13.57 2.74
C ARG A 16 -6.19 13.89 1.75
N LYS A 17 -7.23 14.49 2.22
CA LYS A 17 -8.22 15.07 1.34
C LYS A 17 -7.78 16.49 1.04
N GLY A 18 -7.88 16.87 -0.21
CA GLY A 18 -7.26 18.04 -0.79
C GLY A 18 -7.23 19.31 0.07
N GLY A 19 -6.05 19.72 0.45
CA GLY A 19 -5.79 20.99 1.09
C GLY A 19 -6.62 21.26 2.33
N LEU A 20 -7.15 22.48 2.42
CA LEU A 20 -7.97 22.91 3.54
C LEU A 20 -9.44 22.52 3.41
N ARG A 21 -9.76 21.69 2.44
CA ARG A 21 -11.15 21.31 2.22
C ARG A 21 -11.67 20.53 3.41
N LYS A 22 -12.72 21.08 4.00
CA LYS A 22 -13.43 20.34 5.04
C LYS A 22 -14.20 19.20 4.41
N ILE A 23 -14.16 18.07 5.08
CA ILE A 23 -14.93 16.91 4.66
C ILE A 23 -16.40 17.24 4.82
N ARG A 24 -17.15 17.16 3.74
CA ARG A 24 -18.59 17.36 3.81
C ARG A 24 -19.24 16.13 4.40
N LYS A 25 -20.25 16.35 5.22
CA LYS A 25 -21.10 15.29 5.69
C LYS A 25 -21.63 14.54 4.48
N HIS A 26 -21.47 13.25 4.43
CA HIS A 26 -21.96 12.39 3.34
C HIS A 26 -21.20 12.51 2.01
N GLN A 27 -20.20 13.35 1.94
CA GLN A 27 -19.35 13.44 0.74
C GLN A 27 -17.91 13.56 1.17
N GLY A 28 -17.04 12.78 0.56
CA GLY A 28 -15.63 12.81 0.91
C GLY A 28 -15.39 12.66 2.40
N ARG A 29 -16.29 12.01 3.07
CA ARG A 29 -16.20 11.78 4.51
C ARG A 29 -15.00 10.91 4.84
N GLU A 30 -14.65 10.87 6.12
CA GLU A 30 -13.59 10.04 6.60
C GLU A 30 -13.83 8.57 6.28
N LEU A 31 -12.75 7.85 6.14
CA LEU A 31 -12.81 6.41 5.93
C LEU A 31 -13.48 5.75 7.13
N ASP A 32 -14.18 4.66 6.89
CA ASP A 32 -14.88 3.92 7.94
C ASP A 32 -13.92 3.19 8.88
N TYR A 33 -12.63 3.18 8.57
CA TYR A 33 -11.59 2.55 9.36
C TYR A 33 -10.48 3.54 9.67
N GLU A 34 -9.74 3.28 10.72
CA GLU A 34 -8.60 4.11 11.06
C GLU A 34 -7.49 3.95 10.03
N THR A 35 -6.85 5.07 9.69
CA THR A 35 -5.66 5.04 8.87
C THR A 35 -4.43 5.02 9.76
N ILE A 36 -3.34 4.44 9.23
CA ILE A 36 -2.11 4.28 9.98
C ILE A 36 -0.97 4.91 9.17
N SER A 37 -0.04 5.55 9.86
CA SER A 37 1.14 6.13 9.23
C SER A 37 2.02 5.04 8.61
N VAL A 38 2.86 5.43 7.66
CA VAL A 38 3.78 4.48 7.02
C VAL A 38 4.67 3.76 8.06
N PRO A 39 5.33 4.46 9.01
CA PRO A 39 6.09 3.75 10.03
C PRO A 39 5.23 2.80 10.87
N GLY A 40 4.00 3.19 11.17
CA GLY A 40 3.07 2.35 11.92
C GLY A 40 2.71 1.08 11.18
N ILE A 41 2.46 1.19 9.86
CA ILE A 41 2.15 0.03 9.03
C ILE A 41 3.32 -0.95 9.02
N PHE A 42 4.53 -0.48 8.77
CA PHE A 42 5.68 -1.36 8.71
C PHE A 42 6.07 -1.93 10.07
N GLY A 43 5.85 -1.18 11.13
CA GLY A 43 6.02 -1.71 12.49
C GLY A 43 5.08 -2.87 12.78
N LEU A 44 3.83 -2.74 12.35
CA LEU A 44 2.83 -3.79 12.50
C LEU A 44 3.18 -5.01 11.65
N LEU A 45 3.63 -4.80 10.41
CA LEU A 45 4.04 -5.90 9.53
C LEU A 45 5.22 -6.67 10.14
N GLU A 46 6.20 -5.99 10.69
CA GLU A 46 7.35 -6.63 11.33
C GLU A 46 6.97 -7.43 12.56
N ARG A 47 6.04 -6.92 13.33
CA ARG A 47 5.63 -7.56 14.57
C ARG A 47 4.72 -8.77 14.33
N ASP A 48 3.72 -8.61 13.44
CA ASP A 48 2.62 -9.55 13.35
C ASP A 48 2.57 -10.37 12.05
N ILE A 49 3.18 -9.89 10.99
CA ILE A 49 3.04 -10.50 9.66
C ILE A 49 4.34 -11.20 9.20
N PHE A 50 5.43 -10.47 9.14
CA PHE A 50 6.68 -11.04 8.62
C PHE A 50 7.19 -12.25 9.40
N PRO A 51 6.98 -12.36 10.72
CA PRO A 51 7.37 -13.57 11.43
C PRO A 51 6.64 -14.83 10.99
N LEU A 52 5.49 -14.68 10.31
CA LEU A 52 4.73 -15.83 9.79
C LEU A 52 5.25 -16.33 8.45
N ALA A 53 6.23 -15.67 7.87
CA ALA A 53 6.68 -15.93 6.51
C ALA A 53 7.69 -17.05 6.43
N GLU A 54 7.60 -17.85 5.35
CA GLU A 54 8.68 -18.74 4.97
C GLU A 54 9.93 -17.93 4.65
N SER A 55 11.10 -18.57 4.68
CA SER A 55 12.35 -17.89 4.36
C SER A 55 12.32 -17.31 2.95
N ASN A 56 11.75 -18.04 1.99
CA ASN A 56 11.45 -17.50 0.68
C ASN A 56 9.95 -17.33 0.55
N HIS A 57 9.53 -16.10 0.35
CA HIS A 57 8.11 -15.77 0.22
C HIS A 57 7.96 -14.54 -0.67
N CYS A 58 6.75 -14.29 -1.12
CA CYS A 58 6.47 -13.08 -1.86
C CYS A 58 5.31 -12.31 -1.23
N ILE A 59 5.28 -11.03 -1.52
CA ILE A 59 4.28 -10.11 -1.00
C ILE A 59 3.72 -9.31 -2.15
N PHE A 60 2.39 -9.32 -2.27
CA PHE A 60 1.66 -8.43 -3.14
C PHE A 60 1.09 -7.32 -2.27
N MET A 61 1.53 -6.10 -2.51
CA MET A 61 1.17 -4.98 -1.65
C MET A 61 0.48 -3.89 -2.45
N TRP A 62 -0.75 -3.59 -2.06
CA TRP A 62 -1.49 -2.45 -2.63
C TRP A 62 -0.96 -1.14 -2.06
N THR A 63 -0.75 -0.17 -2.93
CA THR A 63 -0.40 1.17 -2.52
C THR A 63 -0.89 2.19 -3.52
N THR A 64 -0.81 3.46 -3.14
CA THR A 64 -1.22 4.57 -4.00
C THR A 64 0.02 5.32 -4.48
N GLU A 65 -0.18 6.21 -5.46
CA GLU A 65 0.90 7.04 -5.99
C GLU A 65 1.61 7.80 -4.87
N ARG A 66 0.86 8.27 -3.88
CA ARG A 66 1.41 9.03 -2.78
C ARG A 66 2.46 8.26 -1.98
N TYR A 67 2.23 6.97 -1.77
CA TYR A 67 3.07 6.14 -0.91
C TYR A 67 3.97 5.18 -1.67
N LEU A 68 3.94 5.23 -2.99
CA LEU A 68 4.69 4.28 -3.82
C LEU A 68 6.17 4.25 -3.48
N SER A 69 6.82 5.41 -3.48
CA SER A 69 8.26 5.51 -3.23
C SER A 69 8.63 5.09 -1.82
N GLU A 70 7.84 5.53 -0.83
CA GLU A 70 8.10 5.16 0.56
C GLU A 70 7.93 3.67 0.79
N CYS A 71 6.89 3.10 0.20
CA CYS A 71 6.61 1.67 0.31
C CYS A 71 7.76 0.86 -0.27
N GLU A 72 8.22 1.22 -1.46
CA GLU A 72 9.33 0.52 -2.10
C GLU A 72 10.62 0.65 -1.30
N ALA A 73 10.90 1.83 -0.76
CA ALA A 73 12.08 2.07 0.05
C ALA A 73 12.04 1.24 1.34
N GLU A 74 10.89 1.21 2.02
CA GLU A 74 10.74 0.46 3.26
C GLU A 74 10.85 -1.05 3.03
N MET A 75 10.31 -1.55 1.93
CA MET A 75 10.46 -2.97 1.60
C MET A 75 11.90 -3.31 1.24
N SER A 76 12.57 -2.44 0.50
CA SER A 76 13.98 -2.64 0.14
C SER A 76 14.88 -2.70 1.37
N LYS A 77 14.65 -1.83 2.35
CA LYS A 77 15.41 -1.84 3.61
C LYS A 77 15.31 -3.18 4.33
N ARG A 78 14.21 -3.89 4.14
CA ARG A 78 13.95 -5.17 4.79
C ARG A 78 14.36 -6.37 3.95
N GLY A 79 15.11 -6.12 2.88
CA GLY A 79 15.67 -7.18 2.07
C GLY A 79 14.77 -7.71 0.98
N TYR A 80 13.68 -7.04 0.70
CA TYR A 80 12.78 -7.43 -0.39
C TYR A 80 13.22 -6.84 -1.71
N ARG A 81 13.02 -7.61 -2.78
CA ARG A 81 13.26 -7.18 -4.14
C ARG A 81 11.92 -6.99 -4.83
N ARG A 82 11.80 -5.90 -5.59
CA ARG A 82 10.59 -5.66 -6.35
C ARG A 82 10.70 -6.36 -7.70
N HIS A 83 9.71 -7.20 -8.03
CA HIS A 83 9.63 -7.82 -9.32
C HIS A 83 8.96 -6.89 -10.33
N CYS A 84 7.80 -6.36 -9.98
CA CYS A 84 7.09 -5.46 -10.88
C CYS A 84 6.09 -4.60 -10.13
N ARG A 85 5.64 -3.54 -10.81
CA ARG A 85 4.51 -2.73 -10.42
C ARG A 85 3.36 -3.07 -11.35
N MET A 86 2.23 -3.46 -10.80
CA MET A 86 1.01 -3.64 -11.56
C MET A 86 0.09 -2.47 -11.30
N VAL A 87 -0.58 -2.00 -12.32
CA VAL A 87 -1.45 -0.82 -12.22
C VAL A 87 -2.90 -1.26 -12.32
N TRP A 88 -3.68 -0.87 -11.34
CA TRP A 88 -5.12 -1.04 -11.40
C TRP A 88 -5.73 0.27 -11.86
N ASN A 89 -6.31 0.26 -13.07
CA ASN A 89 -7.01 1.41 -13.61
C ASN A 89 -8.44 1.41 -13.08
N LYS A 90 -8.75 2.38 -12.25
CA LYS A 90 -10.07 2.47 -11.63
C LYS A 90 -11.16 2.95 -12.59
N LEU A 91 -10.79 3.46 -13.74
CA LEU A 91 -11.71 4.00 -14.74
C LEU A 91 -12.56 5.16 -14.22
N ASN A 92 -12.04 5.90 -13.25
CA ASN A 92 -12.74 7.05 -12.68
C ASN A 92 -12.47 8.29 -13.51
N GLY A 93 -13.37 8.62 -14.42
CA GLY A 93 -13.21 9.73 -15.35
C GLY A 93 -13.52 11.11 -14.79
N VAL A 94 -13.44 11.33 -13.50
CA VAL A 94 -13.77 12.62 -12.90
C VAL A 94 -12.62 13.60 -13.07
N ALA A 95 -12.94 14.81 -13.54
CA ALA A 95 -11.95 15.86 -13.75
C ALA A 95 -11.32 16.30 -12.43
N PRO A 96 -10.02 16.63 -12.43
CA PRO A 96 -9.36 17.09 -11.21
C PRO A 96 -9.84 18.50 -10.84
N ALA A 97 -9.91 18.75 -9.52
CA ALA A 97 -10.34 20.05 -9.03
C ALA A 97 -9.21 21.09 -9.05
N PHE A 98 -7.99 20.68 -8.78
CA PHE A 98 -6.84 21.59 -8.63
C PHE A 98 -5.65 21.21 -9.47
N THR A 99 -5.37 19.95 -9.59
CA THR A 99 -4.20 19.45 -10.30
C THR A 99 -4.55 18.09 -10.91
N VAL A 100 -3.57 17.24 -11.09
CA VAL A 100 -3.79 15.90 -11.62
C VAL A 100 -4.51 15.03 -10.58
N ARG A 101 -5.51 14.31 -11.03
CA ARG A 101 -6.23 13.37 -10.20
C ARG A 101 -5.82 11.95 -10.59
N PHE A 102 -5.42 11.17 -9.61
CA PHE A 102 -5.02 9.80 -9.87
C PHE A 102 -6.25 8.89 -9.91
N ALA A 103 -6.39 8.16 -11.01
CA ALA A 103 -7.46 7.18 -11.20
C ALA A 103 -6.91 5.76 -11.21
N HIS A 104 -5.84 5.52 -10.47
CA HIS A 104 -5.19 4.21 -10.44
C HIS A 104 -4.60 3.94 -9.06
N GLU A 105 -4.35 2.67 -8.80
CA GLU A 105 -3.56 2.23 -7.66
C GLU A 105 -2.55 1.20 -8.15
N TYR A 106 -1.56 0.95 -7.34
CA TYR A 106 -0.50 0.00 -7.67
C TYR A 106 -0.64 -1.25 -6.83
N LEU A 107 -0.36 -2.38 -7.47
CA LEU A 107 -0.12 -3.63 -6.77
C LEU A 107 1.35 -3.98 -6.99
N LEU A 108 2.14 -3.89 -5.93
CA LEU A 108 3.57 -4.13 -5.99
C LEU A 108 3.84 -5.60 -5.67
N TRP A 109 4.67 -6.23 -6.48
CA TRP A 109 5.06 -7.62 -6.27
C TRP A 109 6.50 -7.67 -5.79
N PHE A 110 6.67 -8.05 -4.52
CA PHE A 110 7.98 -8.21 -3.90
C PHE A 110 8.27 -9.67 -3.63
N TYR A 111 9.55 -10.02 -3.62
CA TYR A 111 9.98 -11.36 -3.24
C TYR A 111 11.24 -11.28 -2.38
N LYS A 112 11.52 -12.34 -1.63
CA LYS A 112 12.64 -12.35 -0.67
C LYS A 112 13.92 -12.90 -1.27
N GLU A 113 13.89 -14.11 -1.79
CA GLU A 113 15.05 -14.77 -2.35
C GLU A 113 14.93 -15.02 -3.83
N LYS A 114 13.84 -15.63 -4.24
CA LYS A 114 13.55 -15.90 -5.64
C LYS A 114 12.06 -15.81 -5.88
N LEU A 115 11.70 -15.57 -7.13
CA LEU A 115 10.30 -15.50 -7.52
C LEU A 115 9.61 -16.84 -7.31
N LEU A 116 8.43 -16.77 -6.73
CA LEU A 116 7.60 -17.96 -6.56
C LEU A 116 6.66 -18.14 -7.74
#